data_07dfc894557aa4905f42f65047bd1119
#
_entry.id   07dfc894557aa4905f42f65047bd1119
#
_cell.length_a   1.000
_cell.length_b   1.000
_cell.length_c   1.000
_cell.angle_alpha   90.00
_cell.angle_beta   90.00
_cell.angle_gamma   90.00
#
_symmetry.space_group_name_H-M   'P 1'
#
loop_
_entity.id
_entity.type
_entity.pdbx_description
1 polymer ?
#
loop_
_entity_poly.entity_id
_entity_poly.type
_entity_poly.pdbx_seq_one_letter_code
_entity_poly.pdbx_strand_id
1 'polypeptide(L)'
;MRIKNGAAGGKRLIKAAVIIRDPDQQYEGLRTCIGLLLENIEVQMFVLHHEIVAMDDAYRDNMAFVDEMKGERYSNHSGNVEDYGFRHVTLSELARKINTADVIIPF
;
A
#
# COMPACT_ATOMS: atom_id res chain seq x y z
N MET A 1 -3.49 12.23 -6.15
CA MET A 1 -4.33 11.67 -5.08
C MET A 1 -5.80 11.79 -5.45
N ARG A 2 -6.54 10.75 -5.20
CA ARG A 2 -7.97 10.73 -5.53
C ARG A 2 -8.79 10.43 -4.28
N ILE A 3 -9.72 11.32 -3.95
CA ILE A 3 -10.63 11.16 -2.83
C ILE A 3 -11.99 10.75 -3.39
N LYS A 4 -12.51 9.63 -2.92
CA LYS A 4 -13.77 9.10 -3.42
C LYS A 4 -14.96 9.67 -2.65
N ASN A 5 -15.11 9.32 -1.43
CA ASN A 5 -16.19 9.81 -0.58
C ASN A 5 -15.57 10.41 0.65
N GLY A 6 -16.04 11.54 1.05
CA GLY A 6 -15.68 12.01 2.34
C GLY A 6 -16.00 10.88 3.34
N ALA A 7 -15.16 10.67 4.29
CA ALA A 7 -15.46 9.77 5.37
C ALA A 7 -16.73 10.29 6.02
N ALA A 8 -17.82 9.76 5.57
CA ALA A 8 -19.10 10.23 6.02
C ALA A 8 -19.20 9.98 7.50
N GLY A 9 -19.01 11.01 8.17
CA GLY A 9 -19.32 11.11 9.54
C GLY A 9 -19.08 9.88 10.39
N GLY A 10 -18.62 9.93 11.30
CA GLY A 10 -18.60 8.92 12.15
C GLY A 10 -17.24 8.44 12.55
N LYS A 11 -17.30 7.33 13.12
CA LYS A 11 -16.17 6.77 13.84
C LYS A 11 -15.33 5.83 12.98
N ARG A 12 -15.69 5.73 11.71
CA ARG A 12 -14.96 4.86 10.78
C ARG A 12 -13.62 5.47 10.42
N LEU A 13 -12.58 4.65 10.44
CA LEU A 13 -11.26 5.07 9.99
C LEU A 13 -11.28 5.30 8.49
N ILE A 14 -10.51 6.28 8.05
CA ILE A 14 -10.27 6.50 6.63
C ILE A 14 -9.36 5.39 6.12
N LYS A 15 -9.69 4.85 4.96
CA LYS A 15 -8.88 3.82 4.30
C LYS A 15 -8.22 4.38 3.06
N ALA A 16 -6.91 4.26 2.97
CA ALA A 16 -6.12 4.70 1.82
C ALA A 16 -5.56 3.51 1.06
N ALA A 17 -5.66 3.55 -0.27
CA ALA A 17 -4.98 2.64 -1.16
C ALA A 17 -3.78 3.36 -1.76
N VAL A 18 -2.58 2.90 -1.46
CA VAL A 18 -1.34 3.43 -2.02
C VAL A 18 -0.90 2.49 -3.13
N ILE A 19 -0.88 2.97 -4.35
CA ILE A 19 -0.61 2.14 -5.53
C ILE A 19 0.73 2.56 -6.13
N ILE A 20 1.70 1.65 -6.13
CA ILE A 20 3.05 1.90 -6.62
C ILE A 20 3.25 1.10 -7.90
N ARG A 21 3.30 1.78 -9.03
CA ARG A 21 3.54 1.19 -10.36
C ARG A 21 4.88 1.58 -10.93
N ASP A 22 5.43 2.72 -10.51
CA ASP A 22 6.70 3.20 -10.97
C ASP A 22 7.81 2.70 -10.02
N PRO A 23 8.76 1.88 -10.51
CA PRO A 23 9.86 1.40 -9.67
C PRO A 23 10.69 2.54 -9.05
N ASP A 24 10.77 3.68 -9.72
CA ASP A 24 11.53 4.83 -9.22
C ASP A 24 10.83 5.53 -8.07
N GLN A 25 9.55 5.27 -7.87
CA GLN A 25 8.76 5.83 -6.78
C GLN A 25 8.53 4.84 -5.64
N GLN A 26 9.23 3.73 -5.65
CA GLN A 26 9.02 2.65 -4.70
C GLN A 26 9.20 3.12 -3.26
N TYR A 27 10.25 3.84 -2.99
CA TYR A 27 10.55 4.32 -1.64
C TYR A 27 9.57 5.40 -1.19
N GLU A 28 9.20 6.30 -2.10
CA GLU A 28 8.25 7.37 -1.78
C GLU A 28 6.87 6.80 -1.45
N GLY A 29 6.44 5.77 -2.17
CA GLY A 29 5.19 5.09 -1.88
C GLY A 29 5.19 4.46 -0.49
N LEU A 30 6.28 3.79 -0.11
CA LEU A 30 6.41 3.18 1.21
C LEU A 30 6.40 4.23 2.31
N ARG A 31 7.12 5.33 2.13
CA ARG A 31 7.12 6.44 3.10
C ARG A 31 5.73 7.03 3.30
N THR A 32 4.99 7.16 2.21
CA THR A 32 3.62 7.65 2.27
C THR A 32 2.74 6.71 3.10
N CYS A 33 2.90 5.40 2.93
CA CYS A 33 2.18 4.42 3.75
C CYS A 33 2.45 4.64 5.24
N ILE A 34 3.71 4.83 5.60
CA ILE A 34 4.09 5.04 7.00
C ILE A 34 3.48 6.33 7.54
N GLY A 35 3.57 7.42 6.79
CA GLY A 35 2.98 8.70 7.20
C GLY A 35 1.49 8.60 7.45
N LEU A 36 0.78 7.90 6.59
CA LEU A 36 -0.66 7.70 6.74
C LEU A 36 -0.98 6.85 7.97
N LEU A 37 -0.23 5.78 8.19
CA LEU A 37 -0.43 4.92 9.37
C LEU A 37 -0.20 5.70 10.67
N LEU A 38 0.78 6.59 10.68
CA LEU A 38 1.04 7.44 11.85
C LEU A 38 -0.10 8.41 12.12
N GLU A 39 -0.90 8.75 11.11
CA GLU A 39 -2.09 9.59 11.24
C GLU A 39 -3.35 8.77 11.50
N ASN A 40 -3.19 7.51 11.88
CA ASN A 40 -4.30 6.59 12.17
C ASN A 40 -5.21 6.34 10.97
N ILE A 41 -4.65 6.32 9.79
CA ILE A 41 -5.36 5.98 8.55
C ILE A 41 -5.06 4.52 8.23
N GLU A 42 -6.08 3.75 7.86
CA GLU A 42 -5.88 2.38 7.40
C GLU A 42 -5.22 2.40 6.03
N VAL A 43 -4.20 1.58 5.83
CA VAL A 43 -3.43 1.56 4.59
C VAL A 43 -3.42 0.19 3.96
N GLN A 44 -3.72 0.15 2.66
CA GLN A 44 -3.43 -0.98 1.80
C GLN A 44 -2.40 -0.51 0.77
N MET A 45 -1.25 -1.17 0.74
CA MET A 45 -0.14 -0.87 -0.16
C MET A 45 -0.12 -1.90 -1.29
N PHE A 46 -0.08 -1.41 -2.52
CA PHE A 46 -0.05 -2.27 -3.70
C PHE A 46 1.20 -1.97 -4.52
N VAL A 47 2.03 -2.98 -4.75
CA VAL A 47 3.18 -2.89 -5.65
C VAL A 47 2.85 -3.68 -6.90
N LEU A 48 2.69 -3.00 -8.02
CA LEU A 48 2.14 -3.60 -9.23
C LEU A 48 3.15 -3.59 -10.39
N HIS A 49 3.21 -4.71 -11.08
CA HIS A 49 3.90 -4.87 -12.36
C HIS A 49 5.43 -4.83 -12.31
N HIS A 50 6.03 -4.82 -11.13
CA HIS A 50 7.49 -4.89 -11.02
C HIS A 50 7.91 -5.56 -9.72
N GLU A 51 9.10 -6.15 -9.74
CA GLU A 51 9.74 -6.64 -8.53
C GLU A 51 10.52 -5.51 -7.87
N ILE A 52 10.47 -5.46 -6.54
CA ILE A 52 11.27 -4.49 -5.79
C ILE A 52 12.72 -4.93 -5.86
N VAL A 53 13.56 -4.16 -6.54
CA VAL A 53 14.97 -4.52 -6.74
C VAL A 53 15.90 -3.88 -5.71
N ALA A 54 15.55 -2.73 -5.18
CA ALA A 54 16.37 -2.02 -4.21
C ALA A 54 15.95 -2.34 -2.78
N MET A 55 15.98 -3.62 -2.43
CA MET A 55 15.59 -4.07 -1.10
C MET A 55 16.79 -3.97 -0.15
N ASP A 56 16.95 -2.82 0.47
CA ASP A 56 17.97 -2.59 1.48
C ASP A 56 17.38 -2.71 2.89
N ASP A 57 18.24 -2.57 3.90
CA ASP A 57 17.82 -2.70 5.29
C ASP A 57 16.78 -1.64 5.68
N ALA A 58 16.95 -0.43 5.19
CA ALA A 58 16.00 0.66 5.49
C ALA A 58 14.63 0.34 4.90
N TYR A 59 14.57 -0.19 3.69
CA TYR A 59 13.30 -0.58 3.07
C TYR A 59 12.64 -1.70 3.86
N ARG A 60 13.42 -2.71 4.28
CA ARG A 60 12.91 -3.84 5.07
C ARG A 60 12.36 -3.37 6.41
N ASP A 61 13.07 -2.48 7.08
CA ASP A 61 12.63 -1.95 8.37
C ASP A 61 11.31 -1.17 8.23
N ASN A 62 11.18 -0.41 7.16
CA ASN A 62 9.96 0.34 6.88
C ASN A 62 8.79 -0.59 6.54
N MET A 63 9.03 -1.68 5.82
CA MET A 63 7.99 -2.68 5.57
C MET A 63 7.54 -3.34 6.87
N ALA A 64 8.48 -3.67 7.73
CA ALA A 64 8.18 -4.25 9.04
C ALA A 64 7.32 -3.30 9.87
N PHE A 65 7.60 -2.01 9.79
CA PHE A 65 6.79 -1.01 10.48
C PHE A 65 5.37 -0.95 9.94
N VAL A 66 5.20 -1.04 8.61
CA VAL A 66 3.86 -1.12 8.01
C VAL A 66 3.09 -2.31 8.58
N ASP A 67 3.74 -3.46 8.68
CA ASP A 67 3.11 -4.67 9.22
C ASP A 67 2.75 -4.51 10.69
N GLU A 68 3.64 -3.93 11.49
CA GLU A 68 3.39 -3.66 12.91
C GLU A 68 2.18 -2.75 13.12
N MET A 69 2.02 -1.77 12.25
CA MET A 69 0.94 -0.80 12.32
C MET A 69 -0.36 -1.32 11.66
N LYS A 70 -0.39 -2.61 11.32
CA LYS A 70 -1.56 -3.27 10.72
C LYS A 70 -1.85 -2.83 9.28
N GLY A 71 -0.90 -2.25 8.59
CA GLY A 71 -1.01 -2.03 7.15
C GLY A 71 -0.94 -3.34 6.39
N GLU A 72 -1.52 -3.38 5.22
CA GLU A 72 -1.52 -4.57 4.38
C GLU A 72 -0.71 -4.31 3.12
N ARG A 73 0.09 -5.29 2.70
CA ARG A 73 0.95 -5.19 1.53
C ARG A 73 0.56 -6.23 0.49
N TYR A 74 0.25 -5.77 -0.71
CA TYR A 74 -0.19 -6.61 -1.83
C TYR A 74 0.68 -6.40 -3.05
N SER A 75 0.85 -7.44 -3.85
CA SER A 75 1.53 -7.34 -5.14
C SER A 75 0.98 -8.35 -6.13
N ASN A 76 1.00 -8.00 -7.40
CA ASN A 76 0.72 -8.95 -8.47
C ASN A 76 2.00 -9.56 -9.06
N HIS A 77 3.16 -9.23 -8.52
CA HIS A 77 4.43 -9.80 -8.97
C HIS A 77 4.86 -10.92 -8.02
N SER A 78 5.09 -12.11 -8.56
CA SER A 78 5.41 -13.30 -7.76
C SER A 78 6.67 -13.15 -6.92
N GLY A 79 7.68 -12.45 -7.42
CA GLY A 79 8.92 -12.23 -6.68
C GLY A 79 8.69 -11.49 -5.37
N ASN A 80 7.84 -10.49 -5.38
CA ASN A 80 7.50 -9.75 -4.15
C ASN A 80 6.75 -10.61 -3.16
N VAL A 81 5.87 -11.47 -3.66
CA VAL A 81 5.10 -12.39 -2.82
C VAL A 81 6.00 -13.41 -2.16
N GLU A 82 6.87 -14.06 -2.96
CA GLU A 82 7.72 -15.15 -2.48
C GLU A 82 8.86 -14.66 -1.60
N ASP A 83 9.49 -13.55 -1.97
CA ASP A 83 10.73 -13.11 -1.30
C ASP A 83 10.50 -12.07 -0.21
N TYR A 84 9.41 -11.30 -0.29
CA TYR A 84 9.23 -10.15 0.59
C TYR A 84 7.90 -10.16 1.36
N GLY A 85 7.17 -11.26 1.32
CA GLY A 85 5.97 -11.43 2.14
C GLY A 85 4.77 -10.61 1.72
N PHE A 86 4.73 -10.11 0.49
CA PHE A 86 3.52 -9.47 -0.02
C PHE A 86 2.43 -10.50 -0.23
N ARG A 87 1.19 -10.10 -0.04
CA ARG A 87 0.04 -10.94 -0.38
C ARG A 87 -0.24 -10.82 -1.86
N HIS A 88 -0.49 -11.95 -2.50
CA HIS A 88 -0.83 -11.92 -3.93
C HIS A 88 -2.18 -11.26 -4.15
N VAL A 89 -2.27 -10.45 -5.20
CA VAL A 89 -3.52 -9.82 -5.62
C VAL A 89 -3.66 -9.91 -7.14
N THR A 90 -4.82 -10.32 -7.61
CA THR A 90 -5.16 -10.23 -9.03
C THR A 90 -5.67 -8.84 -9.35
N LEU A 91 -5.73 -8.49 -10.63
CA LEU A 91 -6.29 -7.20 -11.03
C LEU A 91 -7.76 -7.07 -10.65
N SER A 92 -8.50 -8.17 -10.71
CA SER A 92 -9.90 -8.20 -10.30
C SER A 92 -10.05 -7.93 -8.80
N GLU A 93 -9.21 -8.59 -7.99
CA GLU A 93 -9.20 -8.37 -6.53
C GLU A 93 -8.76 -6.95 -6.18
N LEU A 94 -7.76 -6.43 -6.92
CA LEU A 94 -7.30 -5.06 -6.75
C LEU A 94 -8.44 -4.07 -6.97
N ALA A 95 -9.20 -4.26 -8.05
CA ALA A 95 -10.33 -3.38 -8.36
C ALA A 95 -11.35 -3.36 -7.21
N ARG A 96 -11.66 -4.51 -6.64
CA ARG A 96 -12.58 -4.59 -5.49
C ARG A 96 -12.02 -3.86 -4.27
N LYS A 97 -10.74 -4.04 -3.98
CA LYS A 97 -10.11 -3.41 -2.83
C LYS A 97 -10.03 -1.89 -2.98
N ILE A 98 -9.65 -1.42 -4.16
CA ILE A 98 -9.62 0.02 -4.46
C ILE A 98 -10.99 0.64 -4.30
N ASN A 99 -12.03 -0.10 -4.69
CA ASN A 99 -13.39 0.39 -4.61
C ASN A 99 -13.87 0.64 -3.17
N THR A 100 -13.24 0.01 -2.20
CA THR A 100 -13.55 0.23 -0.78
C THR A 100 -12.69 1.32 -0.13
N ALA A 101 -11.68 1.81 -0.84
CA ALA A 101 -10.81 2.85 -0.30
C ALA A 101 -11.48 4.22 -0.38
N ASP A 102 -11.20 5.06 0.60
CA ASP A 102 -11.67 6.44 0.62
C ASP A 102 -10.74 7.35 -0.16
N VAL A 103 -9.45 7.01 -0.18
CA VAL A 103 -8.40 7.79 -0.84
C VAL A 103 -7.55 6.84 -1.67
N ILE A 104 -7.22 7.25 -2.89
CA ILE A 104 -6.30 6.49 -3.75
C ILE A 104 -5.12 7.39 -4.07
N ILE A 105 -3.93 6.93 -3.74
CA ILE A 105 -2.68 7.68 -3.93
C ILE A 105 -1.77 6.90 -4.86
N PRO A 106 -1.63 7.33 -6.11
CA PRO A 106 -0.79 6.64 -7.09
C PRO A 106 0.66 7.13 -7.08
N PHE A 107 1.54 6.20 -7.30
CA PHE A 107 2.97 6.46 -7.51
C PHE A 107 3.49 5.76 -8.75
#